data_1ebc7c2f098630e941238877e8914225
#
_entry.id   1ebc7c2f098630e941238877e8914225
#
_cell.length_a   1.000
_cell.length_b   1.000
_cell.length_c   1.000
_cell.angle_alpha   90.00
_cell.angle_beta   90.00
_cell.angle_gamma   90.00
#
_symmetry.space_group_name_H-M   'P 1'
#
loop_
_entity.id
_entity.type
_entity.pdbx_description
1 polymer ?
#
loop_
_entity_poly.entity_id
_entity_poly.type
_entity_poly.pdbx_seq_one_letter_code
_entity_poly.pdbx_strand_id
1 'polypeptide(L)'
;MTFKTKQNSDPRVIVPKPNRMRQLSRQGFGWLDARLHKHAWLSILTPDQIAAYTFLCLVANPQGVSWYRKDRIRAAMCIDEHALRQALYKLYDLDLVAYKPFSRHASDGFHQVLSLPTDGPAIP
;
A
#
# COMPACT_ATOMS: atom_id res chain seq x y z
N MET A 1 2.26 19.67 -6.63
CA MET A 1 1.14 19.44 -5.70
C MET A 1 1.59 19.77 -4.29
N THR A 2 0.99 20.74 -3.71
CA THR A 2 1.34 21.14 -2.37
C THR A 2 0.47 20.37 -1.40
N PHE A 3 1.06 19.49 -0.64
CA PHE A 3 0.37 18.92 0.51
C PHE A 3 0.29 20.00 1.58
N LYS A 4 -0.81 20.68 1.62
CA LYS A 4 -1.14 21.33 2.87
C LYS A 4 -1.64 20.26 3.79
N THR A 5 -0.76 19.61 4.43
CA THR A 5 -1.14 19.05 5.70
C THR A 5 -1.51 20.25 6.58
N LYS A 6 -2.73 20.35 6.93
CA LYS A 6 -3.09 21.07 8.13
C LYS A 6 -2.36 20.38 9.24
N GLN A 7 -1.14 20.77 9.45
CA GLN A 7 -0.46 20.40 10.64
C GLN A 7 -1.28 20.96 11.77
N ASN A 8 -1.73 20.08 12.56
CA ASN A 8 -2.19 20.34 13.87
C ASN A 8 -1.22 21.27 14.53
N SER A 9 -1.53 22.53 14.54
CA SER A 9 -0.82 23.46 15.38
C SER A 9 -1.29 23.35 16.83
N ASP A 10 -1.62 22.12 17.26
CA ASP A 10 -1.97 21.89 18.66
C ASP A 10 -0.74 22.19 19.51
N PRO A 11 -0.79 23.23 20.37
CA PRO A 11 0.38 23.62 21.16
C PRO A 11 0.80 22.58 22.17
N ARG A 12 -0.02 21.55 22.40
CA ARG A 12 0.32 20.44 23.30
C ARG A 12 1.19 19.39 22.62
N VAL A 13 1.32 19.45 21.28
CA VAL A 13 2.17 18.51 20.56
C VAL A 13 3.61 18.94 20.69
N ILE A 14 4.45 18.04 21.18
CA ILE A 14 5.88 18.23 21.28
C ILE A 14 6.52 17.37 20.20
N VAL A 15 7.34 18.00 19.36
CA VAL A 15 8.11 17.28 18.34
C VAL A 15 9.43 16.86 18.97
N PRO A 16 9.66 15.53 19.21
CA PRO A 16 10.88 15.09 19.91
C PRO A 16 12.19 15.50 19.26
N LYS A 17 12.23 15.54 17.93
CA LYS A 17 13.46 15.94 17.19
C LYS A 17 13.11 16.92 16.09
N PRO A 18 12.96 18.21 16.42
CA PRO A 18 12.53 19.21 15.42
C PRO A 18 13.45 19.32 14.22
N ASN A 19 14.76 19.06 14.42
CA ASN A 19 15.75 19.11 13.35
C ASN A 19 15.76 17.87 12.45
N ARG A 20 14.94 16.87 12.76
CA ARG A 20 14.87 15.62 12.02
C ARG A 20 13.47 15.36 11.44
N MET A 21 12.68 16.40 11.25
CA MET A 21 11.35 16.21 10.65
C MET A 21 11.50 15.65 9.23
N ARG A 22 10.70 14.62 8.92
CA ARG A 22 10.77 13.97 7.61
C ARG A 22 10.30 14.92 6.51
N GLN A 23 10.92 14.77 5.36
CA GLN A 23 10.56 15.51 4.14
C GLN A 23 10.31 14.51 3.02
N LEU A 24 9.60 14.91 1.98
CA LEU A 24 9.42 14.08 0.81
C LEU A 24 10.76 13.85 0.13
N SER A 25 11.05 12.58 -0.19
CA SER A 25 12.30 12.19 -0.82
C SER A 25 12.31 12.61 -2.29
N ARG A 26 13.49 13.03 -2.76
CA ARG A 26 13.72 13.28 -4.20
C ARG A 26 13.72 11.98 -5.01
N GLN A 27 13.91 10.83 -4.36
CA GLN A 27 13.90 9.53 -5.01
C GLN A 27 12.47 8.99 -5.20
N GLY A 28 11.49 9.79 -4.87
CA GLY A 28 10.09 9.42 -4.97
C GLY A 28 9.49 9.07 -3.62
N PHE A 29 8.21 8.91 -3.63
CA PHE A 29 7.46 8.49 -2.44
C PHE A 29 6.20 7.77 -2.88
N GLY A 30 5.74 6.86 -2.04
CA GLY A 30 4.40 6.30 -2.15
C GLY A 30 3.53 6.89 -1.05
N TRP A 31 2.22 6.68 -1.15
CA TRP A 31 1.30 7.18 -0.14
C TRP A 31 0.31 6.10 0.25
N LEU A 32 -0.18 6.21 1.47
CA LEU A 32 -1.22 5.34 2.00
C LEU A 32 -2.42 6.18 2.38
N ASP A 33 -3.60 5.67 2.06
CA ASP A 33 -4.85 6.35 2.37
C ASP A 33 -5.12 6.26 3.87
N ALA A 34 -5.40 7.40 4.50
CA ALA A 34 -5.69 7.42 5.94
C ALA A 34 -6.93 6.61 6.32
N ARG A 35 -7.83 6.33 5.37
CA ARG A 35 -9.00 5.48 5.60
C ARG A 35 -8.62 4.03 5.92
N LEU A 36 -7.40 3.61 5.60
CA LEU A 36 -6.89 2.31 6.06
C LEU A 36 -7.02 2.17 7.56
N HIS A 37 -6.76 3.24 8.30
CA HIS A 37 -6.94 3.28 9.75
C HIS A 37 -8.37 3.68 10.11
N LYS A 38 -8.87 4.78 9.57
CA LYS A 38 -10.14 5.37 9.97
C LYS A 38 -11.34 4.47 9.68
N HIS A 39 -11.25 3.63 8.66
CA HIS A 39 -12.32 2.71 8.27
C HIS A 39 -11.99 1.27 8.63
N ALA A 40 -11.06 1.07 9.55
CA ALA A 40 -10.74 -0.23 10.16
C ALA A 40 -10.14 -1.28 9.21
N TRP A 41 -9.62 -0.89 8.04
CA TRP A 41 -8.98 -1.83 7.13
C TRP A 41 -7.80 -2.55 7.77
N LEU A 42 -6.98 -1.80 8.53
CA LEU A 42 -5.80 -2.40 9.17
C LEU A 42 -6.16 -3.47 10.18
N SER A 43 -7.34 -3.41 10.77
CA SER A 43 -7.74 -4.38 11.80
C SER A 43 -8.03 -5.77 11.22
N ILE A 44 -8.27 -5.88 9.91
CA ILE A 44 -8.58 -7.16 9.27
C ILE A 44 -7.43 -7.69 8.41
N LEU A 45 -6.39 -6.89 8.18
CA LEU A 45 -5.25 -7.30 7.37
C LEU A 45 -4.16 -7.90 8.25
N THR A 46 -3.56 -8.98 7.78
CA THR A 46 -2.37 -9.56 8.43
C THR A 46 -1.15 -8.71 8.15
N PRO A 47 -0.05 -8.87 8.92
CA PRO A 47 1.19 -8.16 8.62
C PRO A 47 1.71 -8.39 7.20
N ASP A 48 1.65 -9.61 6.67
CA ASP A 48 2.07 -9.88 5.30
C ASP A 48 1.21 -9.16 4.27
N GLN A 49 -0.09 -9.09 4.52
CA GLN A 49 -1.03 -8.36 3.66
C GLN A 49 -0.75 -6.86 3.68
N ILE A 50 -0.51 -6.30 4.87
CA ILE A 50 -0.15 -4.90 5.01
C ILE A 50 1.18 -4.60 4.31
N ALA A 51 2.17 -5.48 4.47
CA ALA A 51 3.47 -5.30 3.83
C ALA A 51 3.35 -5.36 2.30
N ALA A 52 2.60 -6.32 1.76
CA ALA A 52 2.39 -6.43 0.31
C ALA A 52 1.67 -5.20 -0.24
N TYR A 53 0.63 -4.76 0.45
CA TYR A 53 -0.11 -3.56 0.06
C TYR A 53 0.80 -2.33 0.08
N THR A 54 1.58 -2.18 1.13
CA THR A 54 2.53 -1.06 1.27
C THR A 54 3.55 -1.07 0.13
N PHE A 55 4.11 -2.24 -0.19
CA PHE A 55 5.06 -2.35 -1.30
C PHE A 55 4.41 -1.88 -2.61
N LEU A 56 3.20 -2.36 -2.90
CA LEU A 56 2.51 -1.97 -4.14
C LEU A 56 2.22 -0.48 -4.19
N CYS A 57 1.89 0.14 -3.06
CA CYS A 57 1.73 1.60 -2.99
C CYS A 57 3.03 2.33 -3.27
N LEU A 58 4.17 1.79 -2.80
CA LEU A 58 5.48 2.43 -2.97
C LEU A 58 5.95 2.42 -4.42
N VAL A 59 5.63 1.37 -5.17
CA VAL A 59 6.11 1.21 -6.55
C VAL A 59 5.08 1.61 -7.60
N ALA A 60 3.91 2.05 -7.19
CA ALA A 60 2.83 2.44 -8.08
C ALA A 60 3.18 3.72 -8.85
N ASN A 61 2.81 3.75 -10.13
CA ASN A 61 2.85 4.97 -10.92
C ASN A 61 1.68 5.89 -10.53
N PRO A 62 1.52 7.08 -11.15
CA PRO A 62 0.42 7.97 -10.79
C PRO A 62 -0.98 7.39 -10.96
N GLN A 63 -1.13 6.36 -11.78
CA GLN A 63 -2.41 5.67 -11.95
C GLN A 63 -2.61 4.52 -10.95
N GLY A 64 -1.64 4.32 -10.05
CA GLY A 64 -1.68 3.25 -9.06
C GLY A 64 -1.16 1.91 -9.57
N VAL A 65 -0.54 1.88 -10.75
CA VAL A 65 -0.17 0.64 -11.44
C VAL A 65 1.32 0.37 -11.31
N SER A 66 1.65 -0.89 -11.07
CA SER A 66 3.03 -1.38 -11.09
C SER A 66 3.08 -2.71 -11.86
N TRP A 67 4.29 -3.12 -12.24
CA TRP A 67 4.47 -4.33 -13.06
C TRP A 67 5.69 -5.14 -12.61
N TYR A 68 5.94 -5.16 -11.31
CA TYR A 68 6.98 -5.99 -10.73
C TYR A 68 6.59 -7.47 -10.83
N ARG A 69 7.56 -8.32 -11.20
CA ARG A 69 7.36 -9.76 -11.16
C ARG A 69 7.32 -10.22 -9.70
N LYS A 70 6.61 -11.30 -9.45
CA LYS A 70 6.42 -11.80 -8.08
C LYS A 70 7.74 -12.16 -7.41
N ASP A 71 8.72 -12.68 -8.17
CA ASP A 71 10.03 -12.97 -7.60
C ASP A 71 10.74 -11.73 -7.08
N ARG A 72 10.54 -10.58 -7.77
CA ARG A 72 11.11 -9.30 -7.33
C ARG A 72 10.38 -8.76 -6.11
N ILE A 73 9.08 -8.92 -6.06
CA ILE A 73 8.27 -8.53 -4.89
C ILE A 73 8.71 -9.35 -3.67
N ARG A 74 8.86 -10.65 -3.83
CA ARG A 74 9.32 -11.54 -2.75
C ARG A 74 10.69 -11.12 -2.22
N ALA A 75 11.62 -10.84 -3.13
CA ALA A 75 12.97 -10.42 -2.73
C ALA A 75 12.92 -9.11 -1.95
N ALA A 76 12.12 -8.14 -2.39
CA ALA A 76 11.99 -6.85 -1.71
C ALA A 76 11.36 -6.99 -0.33
N MET A 77 10.43 -7.92 -0.16
CA MET A 77 9.69 -8.11 1.09
C MET A 77 10.30 -9.18 2.00
N CYS A 78 11.25 -9.97 1.51
CA CYS A 78 11.83 -11.10 2.24
C CYS A 78 10.78 -12.10 2.72
N ILE A 79 9.84 -12.47 1.86
CA ILE A 79 8.81 -13.49 2.16
C ILE A 79 8.83 -14.60 1.12
N ASP A 80 8.32 -15.76 1.50
CA ASP A 80 8.26 -16.89 0.57
C ASP A 80 7.08 -16.76 -0.40
N GLU A 81 7.10 -17.63 -1.42
CA GLU A 81 6.10 -17.59 -2.49
C GLU A 81 4.68 -17.80 -1.97
N HIS A 82 4.52 -18.76 -1.05
CA HIS A 82 3.21 -19.07 -0.51
C HIS A 82 2.63 -17.89 0.26
N ALA A 83 3.44 -17.27 1.12
CA ALA A 83 3.01 -16.10 1.90
C ALA A 83 2.64 -14.92 1.01
N LEU A 84 3.45 -14.65 -0.04
CA LEU A 84 3.13 -13.58 -0.98
C LEU A 84 1.82 -13.88 -1.71
N ARG A 85 1.65 -15.11 -2.20
CA ARG A 85 0.44 -15.50 -2.94
C ARG A 85 -0.81 -15.32 -2.09
N GLN A 86 -0.77 -15.78 -0.84
CA GLN A 86 -1.88 -15.64 0.08
C GLN A 86 -2.20 -14.17 0.36
N ALA A 87 -1.18 -13.36 0.56
CA ALA A 87 -1.35 -11.94 0.80
C ALA A 87 -2.00 -11.25 -0.41
N LEU A 88 -1.50 -11.51 -1.62
CA LEU A 88 -2.04 -10.89 -2.83
C LEU A 88 -3.48 -11.33 -3.07
N TYR A 89 -3.80 -12.61 -2.92
CA TYR A 89 -5.16 -13.10 -3.13
C TYR A 89 -6.16 -12.42 -2.19
N LYS A 90 -5.76 -12.20 -0.93
CA LYS A 90 -6.63 -11.51 0.01
C LYS A 90 -6.85 -10.06 -0.40
N LEU A 91 -5.81 -9.39 -0.88
CA LEU A 91 -5.94 -8.01 -1.36
C LEU A 91 -6.86 -7.93 -2.58
N TYR A 92 -6.81 -8.92 -3.47
CA TYR A 92 -7.74 -8.99 -4.61
C TYR A 92 -9.19 -9.21 -4.13
N ASP A 93 -9.39 -10.13 -3.19
CA ASP A 93 -10.70 -10.43 -2.64
C ASP A 93 -11.36 -9.24 -1.97
N LEU A 94 -10.56 -8.43 -1.28
CA LEU A 94 -11.04 -7.25 -0.58
C LEU A 94 -11.22 -6.04 -1.51
N ASP A 95 -10.89 -6.20 -2.79
CA ASP A 95 -10.99 -5.13 -3.78
C ASP A 95 -10.07 -3.93 -3.46
N LEU A 96 -8.94 -4.23 -2.83
CA LEU A 96 -7.91 -3.23 -2.56
C LEU A 96 -6.89 -3.14 -3.67
N VAL A 97 -6.69 -4.24 -4.41
CA VAL A 97 -5.74 -4.36 -5.51
C VAL A 97 -6.40 -5.14 -6.64
N ALA A 98 -6.23 -4.66 -7.86
CA ALA A 98 -6.61 -5.40 -9.05
C ALA A 98 -5.37 -5.97 -9.73
N TYR A 99 -5.53 -7.09 -10.42
CA TYR A 99 -4.45 -7.77 -11.11
C TYR A 99 -4.85 -8.10 -12.54
N LYS A 100 -3.94 -7.89 -13.49
CA LYS A 100 -4.13 -8.29 -14.87
C LYS A 100 -2.85 -8.95 -15.38
N PRO A 101 -2.87 -10.21 -15.84
CA PRO A 101 -1.70 -10.85 -16.41
C PRO A 101 -1.15 -10.06 -17.60
N PHE A 102 0.17 -10.13 -17.82
CA PHE A 102 0.79 -9.49 -18.99
C PHE A 102 0.26 -10.06 -20.28
N SER A 103 -0.03 -11.35 -20.28
CA SER A 103 -0.59 -12.05 -21.42
C SER A 103 -1.38 -13.25 -20.90
N ARG A 104 -2.09 -13.94 -21.81
CA ARG A 104 -3.01 -15.03 -21.48
C ARG A 104 -2.40 -16.13 -20.62
N HIS A 105 -1.11 -16.42 -20.77
CA HIS A 105 -0.44 -17.50 -20.04
C HIS A 105 0.69 -17.00 -19.14
N ALA A 106 0.80 -15.69 -18.96
CA ALA A 106 1.85 -15.14 -18.11
C ALA A 106 1.55 -15.40 -16.63
N SER A 107 2.60 -15.72 -15.88
CA SER A 107 2.50 -15.86 -14.41
C SER A 107 2.61 -14.52 -13.68
N ASP A 108 3.02 -13.48 -14.38
CA ASP A 108 3.16 -12.13 -13.84
C ASP A 108 2.29 -11.14 -14.61
N GLY A 109 2.09 -9.98 -14.05
CA GLY A 109 1.21 -9.00 -14.66
C GLY A 109 1.25 -7.65 -13.98
N PHE A 110 0.21 -6.87 -14.25
CA PHE A 110 0.02 -5.55 -13.67
C PHE A 110 -0.74 -5.64 -12.37
N HIS A 111 -0.29 -4.90 -11.37
CA HIS A 111 -1.03 -4.68 -10.13
C HIS A 111 -1.47 -3.23 -10.08
N GLN A 112 -2.71 -3.01 -9.73
CA GLN A 112 -3.25 -1.67 -9.54
C GLN A 112 -3.76 -1.52 -8.12
N VAL A 113 -3.23 -0.55 -7.39
CA VAL A 113 -3.80 -0.15 -6.12
C VAL A 113 -5.06 0.64 -6.39
N LEU A 114 -6.17 0.20 -5.83
CA LEU A 114 -7.48 0.79 -6.07
C LEU A 114 -7.82 1.81 -4.99
N SER A 115 -8.75 2.71 -5.31
CA SER A 115 -9.37 3.53 -4.27
C SER A 115 -10.05 2.61 -3.26
N LEU A 116 -9.92 2.95 -1.98
CA LEU A 116 -10.58 2.14 -0.95
C LEU A 116 -12.09 2.19 -1.12
N PRO A 117 -12.78 1.06 -0.92
CA PRO A 117 -14.24 1.07 -0.85
C PRO A 117 -14.71 2.04 0.23
N THR A 118 -15.78 2.78 -0.06
CA THR A 118 -16.23 3.89 0.78
C THR A 118 -16.71 3.48 2.16
N ASP A 119 -17.23 2.25 2.28
CA ASP A 119 -17.91 1.80 3.48
C ASP A 119 -17.02 1.00 4.45
N GLY A 120 -15.71 0.94 4.15
CA GLY A 120 -14.80 0.11 4.91
C GLY A 120 -14.97 -1.38 4.60
N PRO A 121 -14.27 -2.26 5.33
CA PRO A 121 -14.39 -3.69 5.09
C PRO A 121 -15.73 -4.22 5.53
N ALA A 122 -16.24 -5.21 4.76
CA ALA A 122 -17.37 -5.99 5.22
C ALA A 122 -16.91 -6.81 6.42
N ILE A 123 -17.46 -6.53 7.59
CA ILE A 123 -17.18 -7.29 8.82
C ILE A 123 -18.15 -8.45 8.85
N PRO A 124 -17.67 -9.71 8.90
CA PRO A 124 -18.53 -10.86 9.01
C PRO A 124 -19.30 -10.86 10.33
#